data_f6239b242f6c6e543702beac2bb5ef98
#
_entry.id   f6239b242f6c6e543702beac2bb5ef98
#
_cell.length_a   1.000
_cell.length_b   1.000
_cell.length_c   1.000
_cell.angle_alpha   90.00
_cell.angle_beta   90.00
_cell.angle_gamma   90.00
#
_symmetry.space_group_name_H-M   'P 1'
#
loop_
_entity.id
_entity.type
_entity.pdbx_description
1 polymer ?
#
loop_
_entity_poly.entity_id
_entity_poly.type
_entity_poly.pdbx_seq_one_letter_code
_entity_poly.pdbx_strand_id
1 'polypeptide(L)'
;IGKTLIKDYSGFETSLGDVFTKVNDLLCESNQEGLFITAFEGVLDLRTGEMEYVNAGHEKPIIYHKEEQTWEVYPTPSAFVLAGLEGTNYRSGKINLKKGDKLFLYTDGIPEAVNSSKEQYGMDRLQKILKINEHEDLNTLIGNVRTDVDAFTNGAQQFDDITMLCMEYKENK
;
A
#
# COMPACT_ATOMS: atom_id res chain seq x y z
N ILE A 1 5.85 -17.38 1.88
CA ILE A 1 6.83 -17.41 2.99
C ILE A 1 6.81 -16.07 3.73
N GLY A 2 7.07 -14.92 3.10
CA GLY A 2 7.14 -13.61 3.76
C GLY A 2 5.92 -13.29 4.64
N LYS A 3 4.69 -13.41 4.11
CA LYS A 3 3.44 -13.18 4.86
C LYS A 3 3.34 -14.08 6.12
N THR A 4 3.76 -15.33 6.03
CA THR A 4 3.72 -16.28 7.16
C THR A 4 4.70 -15.86 8.23
N LEU A 5 5.93 -15.50 7.85
CA LEU A 5 6.95 -15.04 8.78
C LEU A 5 6.53 -13.76 9.50
N ILE A 6 6.02 -12.76 8.78
CA ILE A 6 5.51 -11.52 9.38
C ILE A 6 4.46 -11.85 10.44
N LYS A 7 3.45 -12.66 10.09
CA LYS A 7 2.40 -13.07 11.02
C LYS A 7 2.94 -13.80 12.26
N ASP A 8 3.88 -14.72 12.07
CA ASP A 8 4.43 -15.52 13.16
C ASP A 8 5.26 -14.66 14.13
N TYR A 9 6.04 -13.70 13.63
CA TYR A 9 6.87 -12.82 14.45
C TYR A 9 6.10 -11.65 15.07
N SER A 10 4.97 -11.21 14.50
CA SER A 10 4.14 -10.13 15.07
C SER A 10 3.62 -10.39 16.49
N GLY A 11 3.63 -11.64 16.94
CA GLY A 11 3.26 -12.02 18.31
C GLY A 11 4.40 -11.93 19.35
N PHE A 12 5.65 -11.76 18.92
CA PHE A 12 6.84 -11.85 19.78
C PHE A 12 7.64 -10.54 19.86
N GLU A 13 7.52 -9.67 18.87
CA GLU A 13 8.31 -8.43 18.79
C GLU A 13 7.52 -7.23 19.34
N THR A 14 8.26 -6.20 19.73
CA THR A 14 7.72 -4.99 20.37
C THR A 14 7.20 -3.95 19.37
N SER A 15 7.64 -4.00 18.12
CA SER A 15 7.20 -3.11 17.06
C SER A 15 7.16 -3.80 15.69
N LEU A 16 6.35 -3.27 14.76
CA LEU A 16 6.35 -3.76 13.37
C LEU A 16 7.71 -3.60 12.70
N GLY A 17 8.47 -2.55 13.03
CA GLY A 17 9.81 -2.35 12.52
C GLY A 17 10.76 -3.49 12.88
N ASP A 18 10.72 -3.97 14.14
CA ASP A 18 11.52 -5.10 14.61
C ASP A 18 11.13 -6.39 13.90
N VAL A 19 9.81 -6.61 13.69
CA VAL A 19 9.29 -7.75 12.92
C VAL A 19 9.87 -7.75 11.51
N PHE A 20 9.79 -6.62 10.81
CA PHE A 20 10.29 -6.50 9.43
C PHE A 20 11.80 -6.69 9.33
N THR A 21 12.56 -6.13 10.29
CA THR A 21 14.01 -6.31 10.38
C THR A 21 14.38 -7.78 10.52
N LYS A 22 13.71 -8.48 11.44
CA LYS A 22 13.93 -9.90 11.66
C LYS A 22 13.54 -10.77 10.46
N VAL A 23 12.39 -10.50 9.88
CA VAL A 23 11.89 -11.24 8.71
C VAL A 23 12.79 -11.00 7.49
N ASN A 24 13.28 -9.76 7.30
CA ASN A 24 14.21 -9.45 6.23
C ASN A 24 15.45 -10.33 6.29
N ASP A 25 16.09 -10.44 7.45
CA ASP A 25 17.33 -11.22 7.62
C ASP A 25 17.07 -12.71 7.34
N LEU A 26 15.97 -13.26 7.85
CA LEU A 26 15.58 -14.65 7.59
C LEU A 26 15.29 -14.91 6.09
N LEU A 27 14.71 -13.94 5.40
CA LEU A 27 14.48 -14.06 3.96
C LEU A 27 15.80 -13.97 3.19
N CYS A 28 16.74 -13.09 3.58
CA CYS A 28 18.05 -12.96 2.96
C CYS A 28 18.86 -14.26 3.10
N GLU A 29 18.84 -14.93 4.26
CA GLU A 29 19.55 -16.21 4.49
C GLU A 29 19.20 -17.30 3.46
N SER A 30 17.95 -17.31 2.97
CA SER A 30 17.46 -18.33 2.03
C SER A 30 17.30 -17.84 0.59
N ASN A 31 17.68 -16.60 0.29
CA ASN A 31 17.44 -15.94 -0.99
C ASN A 31 18.57 -16.15 -2.00
N GLN A 32 18.75 -17.39 -2.46
CA GLN A 32 19.77 -17.73 -3.45
C GLN A 32 19.53 -17.11 -4.85
N GLU A 33 18.27 -16.78 -5.16
CA GLU A 33 17.87 -16.26 -6.47
C GLU A 33 17.84 -14.73 -6.54
N GLY A 34 18.11 -14.04 -5.44
CA GLY A 34 18.11 -12.57 -5.37
C GLY A 34 16.73 -11.96 -5.56
N LEU A 35 15.67 -12.68 -5.19
CA LEU A 35 14.30 -12.15 -5.25
C LEU A 35 14.07 -11.15 -4.11
N PHE A 36 13.20 -10.18 -4.34
CA PHE A 36 12.81 -9.21 -3.32
C PHE A 36 11.28 -9.11 -3.21
N ILE A 37 10.82 -8.53 -2.10
CA ILE A 37 9.40 -8.34 -1.83
C ILE A 37 9.19 -6.88 -1.43
N THR A 38 8.26 -6.19 -2.07
CA THR A 38 7.69 -4.94 -1.55
C THR A 38 6.55 -5.27 -0.61
N ALA A 39 6.45 -4.57 0.52
CA ALA A 39 5.41 -4.82 1.50
C ALA A 39 5.00 -3.53 2.22
N PHE A 40 3.71 -3.41 2.46
CA PHE A 40 3.12 -2.46 3.40
C PHE A 40 2.31 -3.24 4.43
N GLU A 41 2.58 -3.02 5.70
CA GLU A 41 1.79 -3.57 6.79
C GLU A 41 1.34 -2.47 7.73
N GLY A 42 0.10 -2.56 8.19
CA GLY A 42 -0.47 -1.65 9.18
C GLY A 42 -1.28 -2.40 10.22
N VAL A 43 -1.08 -2.05 11.49
CA VAL A 43 -1.89 -2.51 12.62
C VAL A 43 -2.71 -1.35 13.13
N LEU A 44 -4.03 -1.42 12.96
CA LEU A 44 -4.98 -0.37 13.31
C LEU A 44 -5.64 -0.66 14.65
N ASP A 45 -5.52 0.26 15.62
CA ASP A 45 -6.38 0.26 16.82
C ASP A 45 -7.76 0.82 16.44
N LEU A 46 -8.76 -0.07 16.40
CA LEU A 46 -10.13 0.28 16.02
C LEU A 46 -10.84 1.21 16.99
N ARG A 47 -10.29 1.43 18.20
CA ARG A 47 -10.87 2.35 19.19
C ARG A 47 -10.38 3.77 19.02
N THR A 48 -9.12 3.91 18.60
CA THR A 48 -8.46 5.22 18.53
C THR A 48 -8.25 5.74 17.13
N GLY A 49 -8.25 4.83 16.11
CA GLY A 49 -7.88 5.16 14.74
C GLY A 49 -6.36 5.29 14.52
N GLU A 50 -5.54 5.06 15.57
CA GLU A 50 -4.09 5.02 15.42
C GLU A 50 -3.70 3.74 14.67
N MET A 51 -2.92 3.88 13.60
CA MET A 51 -2.34 2.78 12.86
C MET A 51 -0.81 2.88 12.92
N GLU A 52 -0.16 1.87 13.52
CA GLU A 52 1.27 1.66 13.33
C GLU A 52 1.48 0.98 11.98
N TYR A 53 2.48 1.42 11.19
CA TYR A 53 2.76 0.82 9.90
C TYR A 53 4.25 0.71 9.61
N VAL A 54 4.60 -0.20 8.70
CA VAL A 54 5.91 -0.28 8.04
C VAL A 54 5.70 -0.33 6.52
N ASN A 55 6.50 0.44 5.79
CA ASN A 55 6.57 0.38 4.34
C ASN A 55 7.97 -0.09 3.91
N ALA A 56 8.06 -1.29 3.37
CA ALA A 56 9.28 -1.90 2.86
C ALA A 56 9.29 -1.84 1.32
N GLY A 57 9.56 -0.65 0.76
CA GLY A 57 9.67 -0.44 -0.68
C GLY A 57 8.36 -0.52 -1.46
N HIS A 58 7.21 -0.58 -0.79
CA HIS A 58 5.91 -0.55 -1.46
C HIS A 58 5.49 0.87 -1.83
N GLU A 59 4.53 1.01 -2.76
CA GLU A 59 3.96 2.30 -3.13
C GLU A 59 3.45 3.07 -1.91
N LYS A 60 3.54 4.41 -1.97
CA LYS A 60 3.04 5.25 -0.88
C LYS A 60 1.53 5.16 -0.79
N PRO A 61 0.97 4.92 0.41
CA PRO A 61 -0.47 4.89 0.59
C PRO A 61 -1.10 6.25 0.23
N ILE A 62 -2.33 6.22 -0.25
CA ILE A 62 -3.13 7.42 -0.46
C ILE A 62 -4.23 7.44 0.60
N ILE A 63 -4.34 8.55 1.33
CA ILE A 63 -5.32 8.71 2.40
C ILE A 63 -6.38 9.74 1.99
N TYR A 64 -7.65 9.37 2.13
CA TYR A 64 -8.77 10.31 2.07
C TYR A 64 -9.07 10.85 3.44
N HIS A 65 -9.01 12.15 3.59
CA HIS A 65 -9.40 12.87 4.79
C HIS A 65 -10.86 13.34 4.66
N LYS A 66 -11.74 12.70 5.41
CA LYS A 66 -13.19 12.92 5.31
C LYS A 66 -13.62 14.37 5.62
N GLU A 67 -13.00 14.96 6.63
CA GLU A 67 -13.34 16.33 7.07
C GLU A 67 -12.94 17.37 6.03
N GLU A 68 -11.74 17.20 5.46
CA GLU A 68 -11.15 18.10 4.46
C GLU A 68 -11.62 17.78 3.02
N GLN A 69 -12.22 16.60 2.82
CA GLN A 69 -12.62 16.07 1.51
C GLN A 69 -11.45 16.08 0.51
N THR A 70 -10.28 15.62 0.96
CA THR A 70 -9.05 15.61 0.15
C THR A 70 -8.39 14.24 0.18
N TRP A 71 -7.73 13.89 -0.93
CA TRP A 71 -6.83 12.75 -1.02
C TRP A 71 -5.38 13.22 -0.93
N GLU A 72 -4.59 12.58 -0.09
CA GLU A 72 -3.18 12.86 0.12
C GLU A 72 -2.35 11.60 -0.16
N VAL A 73 -1.28 11.73 -0.97
CA VAL A 73 -0.22 10.71 -1.02
C VAL A 73 0.59 10.83 0.26
N TYR A 74 0.37 9.91 1.19
CA TYR A 74 0.94 10.00 2.52
C TYR A 74 2.46 9.77 2.50
N PRO A 75 3.26 10.68 3.05
CA PRO A 75 4.71 10.57 3.03
C PRO A 75 5.18 9.48 4.01
N THR A 76 5.44 8.30 3.49
CA THR A 76 6.07 7.23 4.26
C THR A 76 7.60 7.35 4.19
N PRO A 77 8.35 7.04 5.28
CA PRO A 77 9.78 6.89 5.20
C PRO A 77 10.16 5.88 4.12
N SER A 78 11.15 6.21 3.31
CA SER A 78 11.71 5.25 2.36
C SER A 78 12.44 4.17 3.14
N ALA A 79 12.03 2.92 2.95
CA ALA A 79 12.78 1.74 3.41
C ALA A 79 13.07 0.84 2.21
N PHE A 80 14.12 0.03 2.35
CA PHE A 80 14.49 -0.92 1.31
C PHE A 80 13.47 -2.07 1.23
N VAL A 81 13.43 -2.76 0.12
CA VAL A 81 12.57 -3.94 -0.08
C VAL A 81 13.00 -5.08 0.85
N LEU A 82 12.09 -5.96 1.24
CA LEU A 82 12.41 -7.16 2.00
C LEU A 82 13.21 -8.14 1.14
N ALA A 83 14.12 -8.88 1.78
CA ALA A 83 15.06 -9.83 1.17
C ALA A 83 16.07 -9.20 0.19
N GLY A 84 16.13 -7.88 0.11
CA GLY A 84 17.05 -7.20 -0.80
C GLY A 84 18.43 -6.93 -0.22
N LEU A 85 18.55 -6.72 1.09
CA LEU A 85 19.80 -6.46 1.78
C LEU A 85 19.72 -6.90 3.24
N GLU A 86 20.59 -7.83 3.65
CA GLU A 86 20.72 -8.28 5.03
C GLU A 86 21.15 -7.11 5.96
N GLY A 87 20.66 -7.11 7.19
CA GLY A 87 20.93 -6.08 8.16
C GLY A 87 20.16 -4.76 7.92
N THR A 88 19.22 -4.74 6.99
CA THR A 88 18.33 -3.57 6.80
C THR A 88 17.47 -3.36 8.04
N ASN A 89 17.51 -2.15 8.61
CA ASN A 89 16.74 -1.79 9.79
C ASN A 89 15.46 -1.04 9.37
N TYR A 90 14.31 -1.63 9.63
CA TYR A 90 13.00 -1.06 9.34
C TYR A 90 12.48 -0.27 10.53
N ARG A 91 11.82 0.85 10.25
CA ARG A 91 11.20 1.68 11.29
C ARG A 91 9.70 1.74 11.06
N SER A 92 8.94 1.60 12.12
CA SER A 92 7.50 1.86 12.07
C SER A 92 7.22 3.37 12.06
N GLY A 93 6.16 3.71 11.36
CA GLY A 93 5.53 5.03 11.40
C GLY A 93 4.14 4.94 12.02
N LYS A 94 3.48 6.09 12.19
CA LYS A 94 2.10 6.17 12.69
C LYS A 94 1.24 7.01 11.78
N ILE A 95 0.02 6.55 11.55
CA ILE A 95 -1.06 7.27 10.87
C ILE A 95 -2.22 7.36 11.85
N ASN A 96 -2.85 8.53 11.97
CA ASN A 96 -4.06 8.71 12.77
C ASN A 96 -5.23 8.92 11.82
N LEU A 97 -6.06 7.89 11.68
CA LEU A 97 -7.28 7.93 10.88
C LEU A 97 -8.45 8.46 11.71
N LYS A 98 -9.18 9.42 11.18
CA LYS A 98 -10.45 9.87 11.71
C LYS A 98 -11.59 9.06 11.12
N LYS A 99 -12.75 9.07 11.80
CA LYS A 99 -13.95 8.39 11.32
C LYS A 99 -14.35 8.84 9.91
N GLY A 100 -14.42 7.88 9.00
CA GLY A 100 -14.75 8.11 7.59
C GLY A 100 -13.54 8.37 6.70
N ASP A 101 -12.32 8.43 7.27
CA ASP A 101 -11.11 8.43 6.47
C ASP A 101 -10.94 7.10 5.75
N LYS A 102 -10.37 7.15 4.54
CA LYS A 102 -10.10 5.95 3.74
C LYS A 102 -8.59 5.82 3.50
N LEU A 103 -8.10 4.59 3.58
CA LEU A 103 -6.73 4.23 3.18
C LEU A 103 -6.81 3.45 1.88
N PHE A 104 -6.09 3.90 0.86
CA PHE A 104 -5.98 3.24 -0.43
C PHE A 104 -4.54 2.78 -0.65
N LEU A 105 -4.34 1.48 -0.83
CA LEU A 105 -3.07 0.83 -1.17
C LEU A 105 -3.17 0.26 -2.59
N TYR A 106 -2.07 0.29 -3.32
CA TYR A 106 -2.03 -0.15 -4.71
C TYR A 106 -0.61 -0.58 -5.09
N THR A 107 -0.48 -1.39 -6.12
CA THR A 107 0.80 -1.75 -6.73
C THR A 107 1.16 -0.78 -7.87
N ASP A 108 2.43 -0.70 -8.20
CA ASP A 108 2.99 0.07 -9.32
C ASP A 108 2.35 -0.25 -10.67
N GLY A 109 1.76 -1.45 -10.81
CA GLY A 109 0.99 -1.82 -11.99
C GLY A 109 -0.15 -0.85 -12.36
N ILE A 110 -0.60 0.05 -11.44
CA ILE A 110 -1.56 1.11 -11.77
C ILE A 110 -0.86 2.32 -12.38
N PRO A 111 0.02 3.06 -11.68
CA PRO A 111 0.62 4.26 -12.26
C PRO A 111 1.52 3.94 -13.46
N GLU A 112 2.09 2.75 -13.54
CA GLU A 112 2.94 2.32 -14.65
C GLU A 112 2.18 1.67 -15.80
N ALA A 113 0.87 1.46 -15.69
CA ALA A 113 0.05 0.98 -16.79
C ALA A 113 0.24 1.86 -18.04
N VAL A 114 0.46 1.25 -19.20
CA VAL A 114 0.74 1.98 -20.46
C VAL A 114 -0.37 1.78 -21.48
N ASN A 115 -0.61 2.82 -22.29
CA ASN A 115 -1.50 2.75 -23.43
C ASN A 115 -0.75 2.36 -24.72
N SER A 116 -1.46 2.26 -25.84
CA SER A 116 -0.89 1.96 -27.16
C SER A 116 0.13 2.99 -27.65
N SER A 117 0.08 4.21 -27.13
CA SER A 117 1.04 5.30 -27.43
C SER A 117 2.26 5.27 -26.49
N LYS A 118 2.36 4.28 -25.60
CA LYS A 118 3.41 4.15 -24.56
C LYS A 118 3.41 5.28 -23.52
N GLU A 119 2.28 5.94 -23.31
CA GLU A 119 2.10 6.89 -22.23
C GLU A 119 1.72 6.13 -20.95
N GLN A 120 2.26 6.54 -19.80
CA GLN A 120 1.90 5.97 -18.51
C GLN A 120 0.59 6.57 -17.98
N TYR A 121 -0.17 5.76 -17.25
CA TYR A 121 -1.38 6.19 -16.54
C TYR A 121 -1.09 7.32 -15.55
N GLY A 122 -0.07 7.13 -14.74
CA GLY A 122 0.48 8.13 -13.84
C GLY A 122 -0.33 8.40 -12.58
N MET A 123 0.34 9.03 -11.61
CA MET A 123 -0.27 9.36 -10.32
C MET A 123 -1.35 10.45 -10.42
N ASP A 124 -1.20 11.42 -11.32
CA ASP A 124 -2.18 12.51 -11.48
C ASP A 124 -3.54 11.96 -11.90
N ARG A 125 -3.55 10.96 -12.78
CA ARG A 125 -4.80 10.33 -13.22
C ARG A 125 -5.41 9.46 -12.11
N LEU A 126 -4.57 8.72 -11.36
CA LEU A 126 -5.03 7.97 -10.21
C LEU A 126 -5.68 8.88 -9.16
N GLN A 127 -5.03 9.98 -8.80
CA GLN A 127 -5.59 10.93 -7.83
C GLN A 127 -6.90 11.56 -8.34
N LYS A 128 -6.98 11.87 -9.64
CA LYS A 128 -8.20 12.41 -10.26
C LYS A 128 -9.38 11.44 -10.18
N ILE A 129 -9.18 10.16 -10.51
CA ILE A 129 -10.26 9.17 -10.43
C ILE A 129 -10.69 8.90 -9.00
N LEU A 130 -9.76 8.87 -8.04
CA LEU A 130 -10.07 8.77 -6.61
C LEU A 130 -10.92 9.97 -6.15
N LYS A 131 -10.57 11.20 -6.57
CA LYS A 131 -11.31 12.42 -6.23
C LYS A 131 -12.74 12.40 -6.79
N ILE A 132 -12.92 11.96 -8.02
CA ILE A 132 -14.26 11.86 -8.64
C ILE A 132 -15.15 10.87 -7.87
N ASN A 133 -14.56 9.83 -7.30
CA ASN A 133 -15.28 8.74 -6.63
C ASN A 133 -15.18 8.80 -5.10
N GLU A 134 -14.80 9.92 -4.52
CA GLU A 134 -14.54 10.03 -3.07
C GLU A 134 -15.75 9.75 -2.18
N HIS A 135 -16.96 9.94 -2.69
CA HIS A 135 -18.21 9.70 -1.97
C HIS A 135 -18.83 8.33 -2.23
N GLU A 136 -18.26 7.57 -3.16
CA GLU A 136 -18.74 6.23 -3.48
C GLU A 136 -18.39 5.22 -2.37
N ASP A 137 -19.12 4.13 -2.33
CA ASP A 137 -18.73 2.98 -1.52
C ASP A 137 -17.41 2.36 -2.01
N LEU A 138 -16.75 1.59 -1.15
CA LEU A 138 -15.40 1.09 -1.44
C LEU A 138 -15.34 0.18 -2.66
N ASN A 139 -16.37 -0.63 -2.89
CA ASN A 139 -16.39 -1.54 -4.04
C ASN A 139 -16.57 -0.76 -5.35
N THR A 140 -17.47 0.21 -5.34
CA THR A 140 -17.69 1.11 -6.48
C THR A 140 -16.45 1.92 -6.79
N LEU A 141 -15.78 2.48 -5.75
CA LEU A 141 -14.53 3.23 -5.92
C LEU A 141 -13.45 2.37 -6.60
N ILE A 142 -13.17 1.17 -6.06
CA ILE A 142 -12.18 0.24 -6.65
C ILE A 142 -12.58 -0.16 -8.08
N GLY A 143 -13.86 -0.47 -8.30
CA GLY A 143 -14.38 -0.82 -9.62
C GLY A 143 -14.20 0.30 -10.65
N ASN A 144 -14.41 1.55 -10.24
CA ASN A 144 -14.25 2.71 -11.11
C ASN A 144 -12.78 3.00 -11.41
N VAL A 145 -11.87 2.85 -10.44
CA VAL A 145 -10.42 2.94 -10.68
C VAL A 145 -10.01 1.87 -11.69
N ARG A 146 -10.42 0.62 -11.51
CA ARG A 146 -10.11 -0.46 -12.44
C ARG A 146 -10.63 -0.17 -13.85
N THR A 147 -11.86 0.26 -13.96
CA THR A 147 -12.50 0.59 -15.26
C THR A 147 -11.75 1.73 -15.97
N ASP A 148 -11.29 2.76 -15.22
CA ASP A 148 -10.54 3.87 -15.80
C ASP A 148 -9.15 3.45 -16.29
N VAL A 149 -8.46 2.55 -15.55
CA VAL A 149 -7.19 1.98 -15.99
C VAL A 149 -7.39 1.13 -17.26
N ASP A 150 -8.40 0.26 -17.27
CA ASP A 150 -8.69 -0.60 -18.44
C ASP A 150 -9.05 0.24 -19.67
N ALA A 151 -9.82 1.31 -19.51
CA ALA A 151 -10.17 2.24 -20.59
C ALA A 151 -8.94 3.00 -21.12
N PHE A 152 -8.01 3.36 -20.24
CA PHE A 152 -6.76 4.05 -20.62
C PHE A 152 -5.82 3.13 -21.39
N THR A 153 -5.62 1.91 -20.91
CA THR A 153 -4.75 0.92 -21.59
C THR A 153 -5.32 0.45 -22.92
N ASN A 154 -6.67 0.45 -23.04
CA ASN A 154 -7.41 0.12 -24.26
C ASN A 154 -6.91 -1.19 -24.93
N GLY A 155 -6.68 -2.23 -24.11
CA GLY A 155 -6.20 -3.53 -24.58
C GLY A 155 -4.70 -3.64 -24.84
N ALA A 156 -3.91 -2.63 -24.47
CA ALA A 156 -2.45 -2.76 -24.43
C ALA A 156 -2.04 -3.84 -23.43
N GLN A 157 -0.91 -4.50 -23.70
CA GLN A 157 -0.42 -5.57 -22.83
C GLN A 157 -0.07 -4.99 -21.43
N GLN A 158 -0.66 -5.60 -20.39
CA GLN A 158 -0.31 -5.30 -19.01
C GLN A 158 1.07 -5.88 -18.69
N PHE A 159 1.96 -5.06 -18.11
CA PHE A 159 3.34 -5.45 -17.78
C PHE A 159 3.49 -5.93 -16.36
N ASP A 160 2.60 -5.52 -15.44
CA ASP A 160 2.66 -5.89 -14.03
C ASP A 160 1.27 -6.12 -13.44
N ASP A 161 1.21 -6.82 -12.31
CA ASP A 161 -0.03 -7.16 -11.62
C ASP A 161 -0.65 -5.92 -10.96
N ILE A 162 -1.95 -5.73 -11.19
CA ILE A 162 -2.74 -4.67 -10.55
C ILE A 162 -3.40 -5.23 -9.30
N THR A 163 -2.95 -4.76 -8.14
CA THR A 163 -3.59 -5.04 -6.86
C THR A 163 -4.03 -3.73 -6.21
N MET A 164 -5.23 -3.73 -5.65
CA MET A 164 -5.80 -2.60 -4.92
C MET A 164 -6.45 -3.06 -3.63
N LEU A 165 -6.29 -2.29 -2.58
CA LEU A 165 -7.03 -2.42 -1.33
C LEU A 165 -7.50 -1.04 -0.90
N CYS A 166 -8.78 -0.93 -0.56
CA CYS A 166 -9.31 0.26 0.08
C CYS A 166 -10.04 -0.11 1.36
N MET A 167 -9.73 0.58 2.45
CA MET A 167 -10.44 0.47 3.71
C MET A 167 -10.96 1.82 4.16
N GLU A 168 -12.08 1.85 4.88
CA GLU A 168 -12.64 3.03 5.55
C GLU A 168 -12.63 2.78 7.05
N TYR A 169 -12.07 3.70 7.83
CA TYR A 169 -12.13 3.62 9.27
C TYR A 169 -13.52 4.01 9.77
N LYS A 170 -14.18 3.04 10.40
CA LYS A 170 -15.49 3.22 11.05
C LYS A 170 -15.33 2.97 12.54
N GLU A 171 -15.49 4.02 13.34
CA GLU A 171 -15.47 3.90 14.79
C GLU A 171 -16.52 2.85 15.23
N ASN A 172 -16.06 1.87 16.01
CA ASN A 172 -16.97 0.91 16.63
C ASN A 172 -17.85 1.64 17.66
N LYS A 173 -19.15 1.44 17.55
CA LYS A 173 -20.12 1.93 18.55
C LYS A 173 -20.00 1.15 19.85
#